data_5439b11c90ff6d686aa14121a7c7a56a
#
_entry.id   5439b11c90ff6d686aa14121a7c7a56a
#
_cell.length_a   1.000
_cell.length_b   1.000
_cell.length_c   1.000
_cell.angle_alpha   90.00
_cell.angle_beta   90.00
_cell.angle_gamma   90.00
#
_symmetry.space_group_name_H-M   'P 1'
#
loop_
_entity.id
_entity.type
_entity.pdbx_description
1 polymer ?
#
loop_
_entity_poly.entity_id
_entity_poly.type
_entity_poly.pdbx_seq_one_letter_code
_entity_poly.pdbx_strand_id
1 'polypeptide(L)'
;MMIDGLQYSHWSREVFEQMREGGLSAVHVTIAYHELSRETLQNIGQWNRLFEMHSDLIIPVHSVADIEAAHAQNKVGIIFGFQNCSPIEDDIDLVAIFHQLGVRIMQLTYNNQSLLGAGCYEATDSGISRFGKVVIKEMNRVGMVIDMSHSAEESTLQAIELSQRPIVISHANPTFFEPA
;
A
#
# COMPACT_ATOMS: atom_id res chain seq x y z
N MET A 1 -10.78 -5.07 17.24
CA MET A 1 -9.59 -4.71 16.39
C MET A 1 -10.09 -3.84 15.26
N MET A 2 -9.50 -2.66 15.07
CA MET A 2 -9.86 -1.71 14.01
C MET A 2 -8.61 -1.47 13.16
N ILE A 3 -8.75 -1.59 11.84
CA ILE A 3 -7.65 -1.38 10.88
C ILE A 3 -8.11 -0.30 9.91
N ASP A 4 -7.32 0.75 9.76
CA ASP A 4 -7.54 1.80 8.76
C ASP A 4 -6.89 1.37 7.43
N GLY A 5 -7.68 1.37 6.36
CA GLY A 5 -7.26 0.91 5.03
C GLY A 5 -6.23 1.82 4.35
N LEU A 6 -6.19 3.09 4.71
CA LEU A 6 -5.15 4.03 4.26
C LEU A 6 -5.20 5.32 5.06
N GLN A 7 -4.03 5.79 5.48
CA GLN A 7 -3.86 7.13 6.05
C GLN A 7 -2.60 7.81 5.51
N TYR A 8 -2.75 9.10 5.24
CA TYR A 8 -1.66 10.02 4.94
C TYR A 8 -1.75 11.22 5.89
N SER A 9 -0.67 11.51 6.60
CA SER A 9 -0.64 12.55 7.63
C SER A 9 0.77 13.15 7.79
N HIS A 10 0.85 14.28 8.47
CA HIS A 10 2.10 14.78 9.03
C HIS A 10 2.40 14.00 10.32
N TRP A 11 3.18 12.94 10.19
CA TRP A 11 3.45 11.98 11.24
C TRP A 11 4.16 12.63 12.43
N SER A 12 3.52 12.57 13.58
CA SER A 12 4.03 13.13 14.84
C SER A 12 3.56 12.27 16.01
N ARG A 13 4.18 12.47 17.17
CA ARG A 13 3.74 11.82 18.42
C ARG A 13 2.25 12.03 18.69
N GLU A 14 1.76 13.25 18.49
CA GLU A 14 0.35 13.60 18.71
C GLU A 14 -0.59 12.77 17.82
N VAL A 15 -0.24 12.59 16.53
CA VAL A 15 -1.03 11.77 15.60
C VAL A 15 -1.06 10.31 16.08
N PHE A 16 0.07 9.75 16.51
CA PHE A 16 0.12 8.37 17.01
C PHE A 16 -0.66 8.20 18.32
N GLU A 17 -0.65 9.21 19.21
CA GLU A 17 -1.48 9.21 20.42
C GLU A 17 -2.97 9.24 20.07
N GLN A 18 -3.40 10.12 19.13
CA GLN A 18 -4.79 10.18 18.66
C GLN A 18 -5.26 8.88 18.01
N MET A 19 -4.42 8.23 17.19
CA MET A 19 -4.72 6.91 16.63
C MET A 19 -4.96 5.85 17.71
N ARG A 20 -4.09 5.80 18.73
CA ARG A 20 -4.22 4.89 19.86
C ARG A 20 -5.46 5.19 20.68
N GLU A 21 -5.75 6.47 20.98
CA GLU A 21 -6.95 6.91 21.69
C GLU A 21 -8.22 6.58 20.91
N GLY A 22 -8.18 6.70 19.57
CA GLY A 22 -9.26 6.29 18.67
C GLY A 22 -9.45 4.78 18.55
N GLY A 23 -8.59 3.96 19.20
CA GLY A 23 -8.72 2.50 19.23
C GLY A 23 -8.20 1.80 17.96
N LEU A 24 -7.40 2.47 17.13
CA LEU A 24 -6.78 1.83 15.97
C LEU A 24 -5.78 0.76 16.42
N SER A 25 -5.92 -0.43 15.82
CA SER A 25 -4.98 -1.55 16.02
C SER A 25 -3.86 -1.53 14.98
N ALA A 26 -4.19 -1.10 13.76
CA ALA A 26 -3.21 -0.92 12.68
C ALA A 26 -3.70 0.10 11.66
N VAL A 27 -2.76 0.64 10.89
CA VAL A 27 -3.03 1.58 9.80
C VAL A 27 -2.09 1.30 8.63
N HIS A 28 -2.63 1.28 7.42
CA HIS A 28 -1.86 1.32 6.19
C HIS A 28 -1.39 2.76 5.95
N VAL A 29 -0.10 2.96 5.79
CA VAL A 29 0.51 4.28 5.56
C VAL A 29 1.19 4.34 4.19
N THR A 30 1.10 5.49 3.55
CA THR A 30 1.73 5.73 2.26
C THR A 30 3.21 6.00 2.43
N ILE A 31 4.05 5.16 1.84
CA ILE A 31 5.50 5.34 1.79
C ILE A 31 5.94 6.05 0.51
N ALA A 32 5.21 5.81 -0.59
CA ALA A 32 5.48 6.40 -1.88
C ALA A 32 4.20 6.59 -2.71
N TYR A 33 4.19 7.66 -3.54
CA TYR A 33 3.22 7.93 -4.61
C TYR A 33 3.89 7.88 -5.99
N HIS A 34 4.82 8.83 -6.22
CA HIS A 34 5.53 9.01 -7.49
C HIS A 34 7.05 8.90 -7.32
N GLU A 35 7.48 8.70 -6.07
CA GLU A 35 8.88 8.50 -5.75
C GLU A 35 9.41 7.25 -6.42
N LEU A 36 10.64 7.31 -6.92
CA LEU A 36 11.38 6.17 -7.42
C LEU A 36 12.05 5.42 -6.25
N SER A 37 12.75 4.34 -6.57
CA SER A 37 13.35 3.43 -5.58
C SER A 37 14.19 4.15 -4.53
N ARG A 38 15.03 5.12 -4.94
CA ARG A 38 15.95 5.83 -4.05
C ARG A 38 15.21 6.68 -3.01
N GLU A 39 14.26 7.49 -3.44
CA GLU A 39 13.46 8.35 -2.55
C GLU A 39 12.60 7.49 -1.61
N THR A 40 12.06 6.40 -2.14
CA THR A 40 11.29 5.42 -1.35
C THR A 40 12.13 4.80 -0.24
N LEU A 41 13.40 4.43 -0.51
CA LEU A 41 14.33 3.96 0.53
C LEU A 41 14.61 5.02 1.60
N GLN A 42 14.69 6.31 1.21
CA GLN A 42 14.83 7.41 2.18
C GLN A 42 13.59 7.53 3.07
N ASN A 43 12.38 7.39 2.50
CA ASN A 43 11.12 7.42 3.26
C ASN A 43 11.04 6.24 4.25
N ILE A 44 11.41 5.02 3.83
CA ILE A 44 11.53 3.87 4.75
C ILE A 44 12.52 4.18 5.88
N GLY A 45 13.67 4.78 5.57
CA GLY A 45 14.65 5.20 6.57
C GLY A 45 14.11 6.25 7.55
N GLN A 46 13.20 7.15 7.11
CA GLN A 46 12.52 8.08 8.01
C GLN A 46 11.56 7.33 8.96
N TRP A 47 10.79 6.38 8.44
CA TRP A 47 9.90 5.56 9.26
C TRP A 47 10.65 4.72 10.29
N ASN A 48 11.82 4.17 9.96
CA ASN A 48 12.66 3.46 10.93
C ASN A 48 13.02 4.36 12.13
N ARG A 49 13.35 5.64 11.88
CA ARG A 49 13.57 6.60 12.96
C ARG A 49 12.31 6.90 13.77
N LEU A 50 11.12 6.97 13.13
CA LEU A 50 9.86 7.14 13.86
C LEU A 50 9.57 5.95 14.77
N PHE A 51 9.83 4.71 14.34
CA PHE A 51 9.70 3.52 15.18
C PHE A 51 10.63 3.57 16.39
N GLU A 52 11.86 4.03 16.23
CA GLU A 52 12.79 4.20 17.34
C GLU A 52 12.31 5.27 18.33
N MET A 53 11.92 6.44 17.82
CA MET A 53 11.47 7.57 18.65
C MET A 53 10.15 7.34 19.35
N HIS A 54 9.25 6.57 18.76
CA HIS A 54 7.87 6.37 19.24
C HIS A 54 7.55 4.90 19.50
N SER A 55 8.55 4.12 19.92
CA SER A 55 8.42 2.69 20.21
C SER A 55 7.41 2.34 21.31
N ASP A 56 7.00 3.34 22.10
CA ASP A 56 5.91 3.25 23.08
C ASP A 56 4.50 3.33 22.45
N LEU A 57 4.37 3.82 21.20
CA LEU A 57 3.11 4.09 20.53
C LEU A 57 2.88 3.24 19.27
N ILE A 58 3.93 3.00 18.49
CA ILE A 58 3.83 2.35 17.19
C ILE A 58 4.82 1.18 17.05
N ILE A 59 4.45 0.21 16.20
CA ILE A 59 5.34 -0.88 15.80
C ILE A 59 5.20 -1.17 14.29
N PRO A 60 6.27 -1.65 13.60
CA PRO A 60 6.16 -2.09 12.22
C PRO A 60 5.32 -3.36 12.12
N VAL A 61 4.55 -3.49 11.03
CA VAL A 61 3.73 -4.66 10.73
C VAL A 61 4.28 -5.38 9.51
N HIS A 62 4.70 -6.63 9.70
CA HIS A 62 5.15 -7.52 8.63
C HIS A 62 4.23 -8.72 8.45
N SER A 63 3.34 -8.98 9.42
CA SER A 63 2.41 -10.11 9.43
C SER A 63 1.14 -9.78 10.23
N VAL A 64 0.12 -10.63 10.11
CA VAL A 64 -1.10 -10.52 10.94
C VAL A 64 -0.78 -10.63 12.42
N ALA A 65 0.18 -11.47 12.79
CA ALA A 65 0.61 -11.61 14.18
C ALA A 65 1.16 -10.30 14.77
N ASP A 66 1.79 -9.43 13.96
CA ASP A 66 2.26 -8.13 14.42
C ASP A 66 1.08 -7.18 14.69
N ILE A 67 -0.01 -7.27 13.92
CA ILE A 67 -1.24 -6.49 14.17
C ILE A 67 -1.87 -6.94 15.50
N GLU A 68 -1.94 -8.25 15.74
CA GLU A 68 -2.44 -8.81 16.99
C GLU A 68 -1.57 -8.39 18.18
N ALA A 69 -0.26 -8.41 18.00
CA ALA A 69 0.70 -7.96 19.01
C ALA A 69 0.60 -6.46 19.29
N ALA A 70 0.41 -5.62 18.27
CA ALA A 70 0.17 -4.17 18.42
C ALA A 70 -1.08 -3.94 19.28
N HIS A 71 -2.18 -4.58 18.90
CA HIS A 71 -3.45 -4.49 19.62
C HIS A 71 -3.31 -4.92 21.10
N ALA A 72 -2.68 -6.05 21.35
CA ALA A 72 -2.47 -6.57 22.71
C ALA A 72 -1.60 -5.65 23.58
N GLN A 73 -0.67 -4.93 22.97
CA GLN A 73 0.22 -3.97 23.64
C GLN A 73 -0.35 -2.56 23.73
N ASN A 74 -1.59 -2.32 23.24
CA ASN A 74 -2.19 -0.98 23.13
C ASN A 74 -1.32 0.00 22.33
N LYS A 75 -0.72 -0.50 21.22
CA LYS A 75 0.04 0.26 20.23
C LYS A 75 -0.67 0.22 18.89
N VAL A 76 -0.24 1.07 17.96
CA VAL A 76 -0.73 1.07 16.58
C VAL A 76 0.29 0.38 15.68
N GLY A 77 -0.12 -0.65 14.97
CA GLY A 77 0.67 -1.32 13.96
C GLY A 77 0.73 -0.48 12.67
N ILE A 78 1.91 -0.26 12.12
CA ILE A 78 2.11 0.51 10.89
C ILE A 78 2.38 -0.46 9.74
N ILE A 79 1.47 -0.48 8.76
CA ILE A 79 1.56 -1.29 7.55
C ILE A 79 2.10 -0.41 6.42
N PHE A 80 3.27 -0.71 5.89
CA PHE A 80 3.83 0.04 4.76
C PHE A 80 3.15 -0.33 3.45
N GLY A 81 2.77 0.70 2.69
CA GLY A 81 2.27 0.51 1.34
C GLY A 81 2.65 1.62 0.37
N PHE A 82 2.48 1.32 -0.90
CA PHE A 82 2.70 2.26 -2.00
C PHE A 82 1.36 2.60 -2.65
N GLN A 83 1.09 3.89 -2.85
CA GLN A 83 -0.07 4.33 -3.63
C GLN A 83 0.20 4.39 -5.14
N ASN A 84 1.32 3.84 -5.59
CA ASN A 84 1.69 3.68 -7.00
C ASN A 84 2.77 2.61 -7.12
N CYS A 85 3.01 2.13 -8.34
CA CYS A 85 4.09 1.19 -8.64
C CYS A 85 5.43 1.86 -8.97
N SER A 86 5.52 3.19 -8.96
CA SER A 86 6.76 3.92 -9.32
C SER A 86 8.03 3.46 -8.60
N PRO A 87 7.98 3.01 -7.32
CA PRO A 87 9.19 2.53 -6.64
C PRO A 87 9.83 1.28 -7.26
N ILE A 88 9.07 0.47 -7.99
CA ILE A 88 9.63 -0.73 -8.64
C ILE A 88 10.19 -0.44 -10.03
N GLU A 89 9.96 0.80 -10.55
CA GLU A 89 10.45 1.22 -11.86
C GLU A 89 10.10 0.18 -12.95
N ASP A 90 11.05 -0.30 -13.72
CA ASP A 90 10.91 -1.41 -14.69
C ASP A 90 11.65 -2.69 -14.24
N ASP A 91 11.96 -2.80 -12.94
CA ASP A 91 12.73 -3.90 -12.36
C ASP A 91 11.85 -4.76 -11.43
N ILE A 92 11.58 -6.00 -11.85
CA ILE A 92 10.74 -6.94 -11.12
C ILE A 92 11.34 -7.35 -9.76
N ASP A 93 12.66 -7.36 -9.63
CA ASP A 93 13.32 -7.78 -8.39
C ASP A 93 13.06 -6.79 -7.24
N LEU A 94 12.73 -5.53 -7.57
CA LEU A 94 12.38 -4.52 -6.57
C LEU A 94 11.09 -4.86 -5.81
N VAL A 95 10.18 -5.64 -6.37
CA VAL A 95 8.98 -6.12 -5.64
C VAL A 95 9.41 -6.95 -4.41
N ALA A 96 10.28 -7.93 -4.61
CA ALA A 96 10.76 -8.78 -3.52
C ALA A 96 11.64 -8.00 -2.54
N ILE A 97 12.47 -7.07 -3.02
CA ILE A 97 13.33 -6.23 -2.18
C ILE A 97 12.48 -5.34 -1.26
N PHE A 98 11.50 -4.62 -1.80
CA PHE A 98 10.61 -3.78 -0.99
C PHE A 98 9.75 -4.59 -0.02
N HIS A 99 9.32 -5.81 -0.42
CA HIS A 99 8.65 -6.71 0.51
C HIS A 99 9.55 -7.09 1.70
N GLN A 100 10.84 -7.37 1.47
CA GLN A 100 11.82 -7.64 2.53
C GLN A 100 12.04 -6.41 3.44
N LEU A 101 11.94 -5.20 2.87
CA LEU A 101 12.02 -3.93 3.61
C LEU A 101 10.73 -3.55 4.36
N GLY A 102 9.72 -4.41 4.33
CA GLY A 102 8.50 -4.24 5.13
C GLY A 102 7.26 -3.77 4.38
N VAL A 103 7.33 -3.51 3.07
CA VAL A 103 6.15 -3.14 2.27
C VAL A 103 5.22 -4.34 2.13
N ARG A 104 3.93 -4.13 2.37
CA ARG A 104 2.91 -5.19 2.36
C ARG A 104 1.79 -4.97 1.38
N ILE A 105 1.60 -3.73 0.92
CA ILE A 105 0.53 -3.33 0.00
C ILE A 105 1.14 -2.50 -1.12
N MET A 106 0.73 -2.70 -2.36
CA MET A 106 1.12 -1.84 -3.48
C MET A 106 -0.06 -1.66 -4.43
N GLN A 107 -0.37 -0.40 -4.74
CA GLN A 107 -1.26 -0.04 -5.84
C GLN A 107 -0.54 -0.19 -7.17
N LEU A 108 -1.26 -0.64 -8.19
CA LEU A 108 -0.68 -0.81 -9.52
C LEU A 108 -0.63 0.53 -10.29
N THR A 109 -1.50 1.49 -9.93
CA THR A 109 -1.62 2.80 -10.59
C THR A 109 -1.94 3.89 -9.57
N TYR A 110 -1.70 5.14 -9.94
CA TYR A 110 -2.22 6.31 -9.22
C TYR A 110 -2.78 7.32 -10.21
N ASN A 111 -4.10 7.29 -10.41
CA ASN A 111 -4.89 8.13 -11.32
C ASN A 111 -4.57 7.94 -12.82
N ASN A 112 -3.30 8.02 -13.20
CA ASN A 112 -2.84 7.99 -14.59
C ASN A 112 -2.35 6.60 -14.99
N GLN A 113 -2.08 6.42 -16.29
CA GLN A 113 -1.42 5.23 -16.83
C GLN A 113 -0.06 5.02 -16.16
N SER A 114 0.14 3.82 -15.64
CA SER A 114 1.43 3.35 -15.13
C SER A 114 2.06 2.33 -16.09
N LEU A 115 3.24 1.83 -15.75
CA LEU A 115 3.85 0.69 -16.46
C LEU A 115 3.02 -0.61 -16.30
N LEU A 116 2.13 -0.68 -15.29
CA LEU A 116 1.39 -1.90 -14.93
C LEU A 116 -0.04 -1.93 -15.48
N GLY A 117 -0.70 -0.78 -15.63
CA GLY A 117 -2.07 -0.71 -16.07
C GLY A 117 -2.61 0.72 -16.15
N ALA A 118 -3.87 0.87 -16.53
CA ALA A 118 -4.55 2.14 -16.63
C ALA A 118 -5.05 2.61 -15.27
N GLY A 119 -4.86 3.90 -15.00
CA GLY A 119 -5.43 4.60 -13.85
C GLY A 119 -6.85 5.10 -14.10
N CYS A 120 -7.56 5.48 -13.03
CA CYS A 120 -8.98 5.84 -13.09
C CYS A 120 -9.28 7.15 -13.83
N TYR A 121 -8.26 7.99 -14.13
CA TYR A 121 -8.43 9.23 -14.89
C TYR A 121 -8.10 9.08 -16.37
N GLU A 122 -7.73 7.89 -16.82
CA GLU A 122 -7.43 7.68 -18.23
C GLU A 122 -8.71 7.65 -19.08
N ALA A 123 -8.67 8.35 -20.21
CA ALA A 123 -9.79 8.37 -21.17
C ALA A 123 -10.01 6.99 -21.84
N THR A 124 -8.99 6.14 -21.85
CA THR A 124 -9.05 4.78 -22.39
C THR A 124 -8.43 3.82 -21.38
N ASP A 125 -9.24 2.90 -20.89
CA ASP A 125 -8.77 1.84 -20.03
C ASP A 125 -8.10 0.74 -20.88
N SER A 126 -6.78 0.67 -20.82
CA SER A 126 -5.98 -0.31 -21.56
C SER A 126 -5.86 -1.67 -20.83
N GLY A 127 -6.45 -1.79 -19.64
CA GLY A 127 -6.28 -2.96 -18.78
C GLY A 127 -4.84 -3.12 -18.25
N ILE A 128 -4.54 -4.32 -17.78
CA ILE A 128 -3.23 -4.68 -17.23
C ILE A 128 -2.20 -4.94 -18.34
N SER A 129 -1.07 -4.25 -18.27
CA SER A 129 0.04 -4.41 -19.21
C SER A 129 0.71 -5.78 -19.13
N ARG A 130 1.58 -6.12 -20.12
CA ARG A 130 2.38 -7.34 -20.03
C ARG A 130 3.29 -7.35 -18.80
N PHE A 131 3.88 -6.21 -18.45
CA PHE A 131 4.71 -6.10 -17.26
C PHE A 131 3.85 -6.19 -16.00
N GLY A 132 2.65 -5.57 -15.98
CA GLY A 132 1.69 -5.68 -14.89
C GLY A 132 1.32 -7.13 -14.55
N LYS A 133 1.14 -8.00 -15.56
CA LYS A 133 0.89 -9.43 -15.35
C LYS A 133 2.04 -10.15 -14.63
N VAL A 134 3.28 -9.78 -14.96
CA VAL A 134 4.48 -10.33 -14.29
C VAL A 134 4.58 -9.84 -12.85
N VAL A 135 4.31 -8.53 -12.62
CA VAL A 135 4.31 -7.92 -11.29
C VAL A 135 3.23 -8.52 -10.39
N ILE A 136 2.00 -8.68 -10.88
CA ILE A 136 0.91 -9.35 -10.14
C ILE A 136 1.34 -10.74 -9.66
N LYS A 137 1.96 -11.53 -10.55
CA LYS A 137 2.45 -12.87 -10.19
C LYS A 137 3.54 -12.80 -9.11
N GLU A 138 4.45 -11.86 -9.21
CA GLU A 138 5.52 -11.68 -8.23
C GLU A 138 5.00 -11.20 -6.88
N MET A 139 4.05 -10.23 -6.87
CA MET A 139 3.36 -9.81 -5.64
C MET A 139 2.67 -10.98 -4.95
N ASN A 140 1.98 -11.83 -5.71
CA ASN A 140 1.36 -13.05 -5.17
C ASN A 140 2.40 -14.01 -4.58
N ARG A 141 3.55 -14.18 -5.25
CA ARG A 141 4.65 -15.05 -4.81
C ARG A 141 5.24 -14.60 -3.47
N VAL A 142 5.52 -13.31 -3.33
CA VAL A 142 6.12 -12.77 -2.09
C VAL A 142 5.09 -12.54 -0.98
N GLY A 143 3.78 -12.47 -1.31
CA GLY A 143 2.72 -12.19 -0.34
C GLY A 143 2.42 -10.70 -0.16
N MET A 144 2.78 -9.85 -1.13
CA MET A 144 2.39 -8.45 -1.18
C MET A 144 0.94 -8.32 -1.68
N VAL A 145 0.12 -7.55 -0.97
CA VAL A 145 -1.29 -7.32 -1.32
C VAL A 145 -1.37 -6.37 -2.50
N ILE A 146 -2.20 -6.73 -3.49
CA ILE A 146 -2.51 -5.87 -4.63
C ILE A 146 -3.66 -4.96 -4.24
N ASP A 147 -3.45 -3.64 -4.36
CA ASP A 147 -4.49 -2.65 -4.14
C ASP A 147 -4.87 -1.99 -5.48
N MET A 148 -6.15 -2.02 -5.81
CA MET A 148 -6.70 -1.48 -7.06
C MET A 148 -7.38 -0.11 -6.87
N SER A 149 -7.16 0.55 -5.75
CA SER A 149 -7.51 1.97 -5.60
C SER A 149 -6.81 2.80 -6.68
N HIS A 150 -7.46 3.84 -7.19
CA HIS A 150 -6.96 4.68 -8.30
C HIS A 150 -6.77 3.97 -9.66
N SER A 151 -7.22 2.73 -9.79
CA SER A 151 -7.16 1.98 -11.06
C SER A 151 -8.45 2.09 -11.85
N ALA A 152 -8.36 1.98 -13.17
CA ALA A 152 -9.51 1.91 -14.05
C ALA A 152 -10.25 0.57 -13.90
N GLU A 153 -11.49 0.50 -14.39
CA GLU A 153 -12.39 -0.65 -14.17
C GLU A 153 -11.86 -1.95 -14.81
N GLU A 154 -11.49 -1.90 -16.10
CA GLU A 154 -10.96 -3.06 -16.83
C GLU A 154 -9.64 -3.54 -16.21
N SER A 155 -8.75 -2.58 -15.83
CA SER A 155 -7.52 -2.88 -15.11
C SER A 155 -7.81 -3.62 -13.79
N THR A 156 -8.84 -3.20 -13.06
CA THR A 156 -9.27 -3.83 -11.80
C THR A 156 -9.82 -5.24 -12.03
N LEU A 157 -10.71 -5.41 -13.02
CA LEU A 157 -11.29 -6.71 -13.34
C LEU A 157 -10.21 -7.70 -13.79
N GLN A 158 -9.29 -7.27 -14.65
CA GLN A 158 -8.18 -8.12 -15.07
C GLN A 158 -7.23 -8.47 -13.93
N ALA A 159 -6.98 -7.54 -12.99
CA ALA A 159 -6.16 -7.84 -11.82
C ALA A 159 -6.82 -8.89 -10.91
N ILE A 160 -8.15 -8.85 -10.74
CA ILE A 160 -8.92 -9.87 -10.01
C ILE A 160 -8.76 -11.24 -10.66
N GLU A 161 -8.88 -11.32 -12.00
CA GLU A 161 -8.77 -12.58 -12.73
C GLU A 161 -7.34 -13.17 -12.72
N LEU A 162 -6.32 -12.29 -12.76
CA LEU A 162 -4.91 -12.69 -12.80
C LEU A 162 -4.35 -13.04 -11.42
N SER A 163 -4.90 -12.46 -10.37
CA SER A 163 -4.41 -12.68 -9.01
C SER A 163 -4.83 -14.03 -8.47
N GLN A 164 -3.89 -14.74 -7.84
CA GLN A 164 -4.13 -15.99 -7.11
C GLN A 164 -4.52 -15.75 -5.64
N ARG A 165 -4.54 -14.49 -5.21
CA ARG A 165 -4.87 -14.06 -3.84
C ARG A 165 -5.90 -12.95 -3.90
N PRO A 166 -6.67 -12.72 -2.83
CA PRO A 166 -7.57 -11.58 -2.76
C PRO A 166 -6.84 -10.27 -3.03
N ILE A 167 -7.45 -9.38 -3.80
CA ILE A 167 -7.05 -7.98 -3.97
C ILE A 167 -7.83 -7.12 -2.98
N VAL A 168 -7.39 -5.88 -2.78
CA VAL A 168 -8.12 -4.88 -2.02
C VAL A 168 -8.40 -3.64 -2.86
N ILE A 169 -9.41 -2.88 -2.47
CA ILE A 169 -9.63 -1.49 -2.83
C ILE A 169 -9.65 -0.77 -1.49
N SER A 170 -8.49 -0.22 -1.08
CA SER A 170 -8.32 0.33 0.26
C SER A 170 -9.10 1.63 0.45
N HIS A 171 -9.30 2.39 -0.63
CA HIS A 171 -10.07 3.64 -0.65
C HIS A 171 -10.58 3.93 -2.06
N ALA A 172 -11.86 4.24 -2.18
CA ALA A 172 -12.50 4.64 -3.43
C ALA A 172 -13.87 5.25 -3.19
N ASN A 173 -14.34 6.07 -4.14
CA ASN A 173 -15.74 6.47 -4.25
C ASN A 173 -16.39 5.62 -5.34
N PRO A 174 -17.43 4.82 -5.03
CA PRO A 174 -18.16 4.07 -6.04
C PRO A 174 -18.83 5.01 -7.05
N THR A 175 -18.75 4.68 -8.34
CA THR A 175 -19.36 5.45 -9.44
C THR A 175 -20.88 5.60 -9.31
N PHE A 176 -21.52 4.74 -8.52
CA PHE A 176 -22.93 4.87 -8.18
C PHE A 176 -23.25 6.19 -7.43
N PHE A 177 -22.33 6.64 -6.56
CA PHE A 177 -22.51 7.87 -5.79
C PHE A 177 -21.82 9.08 -6.42
N GLU A 178 -20.76 8.85 -7.18
CA GLU A 178 -19.96 9.88 -7.84
C GLU A 178 -19.66 9.41 -9.27
N PRO A 179 -20.54 9.70 -10.24
CA PRO A 179 -20.30 9.37 -11.64
C PRO A 179 -19.04 10.09 -12.18
N ALA A 180 -18.21 9.34 -12.90
CA ALA A 180 -16.99 9.86 -13.51
C ALA A 180 -17.28 10.84 -14.66
#